data_dfe1ab7da7de041ff588430bb3a670ae
#
_entry.id   dfe1ab7da7de041ff588430bb3a670ae
#
_cell.length_a   1.000
_cell.length_b   1.000
_cell.length_c   1.000
_cell.angle_alpha   90.00
_cell.angle_beta   90.00
_cell.angle_gamma   90.00
#
_symmetry.space_group_name_H-M   'P 1'
#
loop_
_entity.id
_entity.type
_entity.pdbx_description
1 polymer ?
#
loop_
_entity_poly.entity_id
_entity_poly.type
_entity_poly.pdbx_seq_one_letter_code
_entity_poly.pdbx_strand_id
1 'polypeptide(L)'
;MTGGIAGLFKANGVTSIHGHGKLLANHKVEVTDKDGKSTVYEAENVILASGSKPIEIPPARFDGESIVDSEGALEFDEVPKRLGVIGAGVIGLELGSVWARLGSEVTMLEAVDTFLPAVDQQIAKDTLKQFQKKGLNIVLGARMTGAEVKRKLVHVTYEDANGKHEQ
;
A
#
# COMPACT_ATOMS: atom_id res chain seq x y z
N MET A 1 19.96 -1.65 9.22
CA MET A 1 19.43 -3.01 8.98
C MET A 1 20.17 -3.79 7.89
N THR A 2 20.56 -3.18 6.77
CA THR A 2 21.22 -3.86 5.64
C THR A 2 22.54 -4.57 5.98
N GLY A 3 23.38 -4.01 6.88
CA GLY A 3 24.62 -4.63 7.32
C GLY A 3 24.43 -5.97 8.08
N GLY A 4 23.34 -6.11 8.82
CA GLY A 4 23.02 -7.38 9.51
C GLY A 4 22.69 -8.50 8.52
N ILE A 5 21.92 -8.19 7.46
CA ILE A 5 21.57 -9.16 6.40
C ILE A 5 22.82 -9.62 5.66
N ALA A 6 23.72 -8.70 5.29
CA ALA A 6 24.98 -9.04 4.64
C ALA A 6 25.85 -9.97 5.51
N GLY A 7 25.88 -9.72 6.83
CA GLY A 7 26.56 -10.59 7.78
C GLY A 7 25.96 -12.01 7.83
N LEU A 8 24.65 -12.13 7.83
CA LEU A 8 23.94 -13.42 7.80
C LEU A 8 24.21 -14.17 6.48
N PHE A 9 24.18 -13.51 5.35
CA PHE A 9 24.49 -14.10 4.06
C PHE A 9 25.90 -14.68 4.06
N LYS A 10 26.90 -13.90 4.51
CA LYS A 10 28.29 -14.35 4.61
C LYS A 10 28.44 -15.56 5.54
N ALA A 11 27.80 -15.51 6.73
CA ALA A 11 27.88 -16.58 7.72
C ALA A 11 27.26 -17.91 7.23
N ASN A 12 26.24 -17.84 6.36
CA ASN A 12 25.54 -19.00 5.83
C ASN A 12 25.97 -19.38 4.40
N GLY A 13 27.03 -18.80 3.86
CA GLY A 13 27.53 -19.11 2.52
C GLY A 13 26.59 -18.71 1.39
N VAL A 14 25.70 -17.74 1.62
CA VAL A 14 24.76 -17.24 0.61
C VAL A 14 25.44 -16.22 -0.28
N THR A 15 25.42 -16.46 -1.58
CA THR A 15 25.92 -15.52 -2.59
C THR A 15 24.89 -14.44 -2.86
N SER A 16 25.24 -13.18 -2.58
CA SER A 16 24.42 -12.03 -2.91
C SER A 16 24.76 -11.50 -4.29
N ILE A 17 23.78 -11.42 -5.17
CA ILE A 17 23.93 -10.94 -6.56
C ILE A 17 23.08 -9.69 -6.71
N HIS A 18 23.69 -8.58 -7.11
CA HIS A 18 23.01 -7.29 -7.27
C HIS A 18 22.72 -7.01 -8.73
N GLY A 19 21.48 -6.68 -9.05
CA GLY A 19 21.04 -6.34 -10.39
C GLY A 19 19.55 -6.54 -10.59
N HIS A 20 19.10 -6.36 -11.83
CA HIS A 20 17.73 -6.63 -12.24
C HIS A 20 17.60 -8.11 -12.66
N GLY A 21 16.84 -8.87 -11.88
CA GLY A 21 16.60 -10.30 -12.13
C GLY A 21 15.42 -10.51 -13.08
N LYS A 22 15.63 -11.37 -14.11
CA LYS A 22 14.60 -11.81 -15.04
C LYS A 22 14.55 -13.33 -15.04
N LEU A 23 13.38 -13.88 -14.72
CA LEU A 23 13.16 -15.32 -14.79
C LEU A 23 13.13 -15.77 -16.27
N LEU A 24 13.91 -16.78 -16.59
CA LEU A 24 13.94 -17.44 -17.88
C LEU A 24 13.37 -18.87 -17.77
N ALA A 25 13.22 -19.56 -18.89
CA ALA A 25 12.83 -20.96 -18.90
C ALA A 25 13.90 -21.84 -18.23
N ASN A 26 13.50 -23.05 -17.80
CA ASN A 26 14.38 -24.08 -17.24
C ASN A 26 15.14 -23.61 -15.99
N HIS A 27 14.45 -22.96 -15.04
CA HIS A 27 14.97 -22.51 -13.74
C HIS A 27 16.22 -21.62 -13.86
N LYS A 28 16.31 -20.82 -14.94
CA LYS A 28 17.38 -19.86 -15.14
C LYS A 28 16.92 -18.46 -14.74
N VAL A 29 17.86 -17.69 -14.20
CA VAL A 29 17.66 -16.29 -13.86
C VAL A 29 18.75 -15.48 -14.52
N GLU A 30 18.37 -14.59 -15.43
CA GLU A 30 19.27 -13.58 -15.96
C GLU A 30 19.33 -12.38 -15.02
N VAL A 31 20.51 -11.95 -14.64
CA VAL A 31 20.71 -10.77 -13.83
C VAL A 31 21.52 -9.75 -14.64
N THR A 32 20.95 -8.58 -14.83
CA THR A 32 21.61 -7.44 -15.44
C THR A 32 22.10 -6.49 -14.34
N ASP A 33 23.40 -6.28 -14.27
CA ASP A 33 24.01 -5.40 -13.28
C ASP A 33 23.84 -3.90 -13.63
N LYS A 34 24.35 -3.03 -12.76
CA LYS A 34 24.28 -1.56 -12.95
C LYS A 34 25.03 -1.06 -14.20
N ASP A 35 26.00 -1.83 -14.70
CA ASP A 35 26.81 -1.49 -15.87
C ASP A 35 26.21 -2.07 -17.17
N GLY A 36 25.01 -2.70 -17.08
CA GLY A 36 24.28 -3.28 -18.20
C GLY A 36 24.77 -4.65 -18.62
N LYS A 37 25.67 -5.27 -17.88
CA LYS A 37 26.17 -6.62 -18.16
C LYS A 37 25.19 -7.66 -17.63
N SER A 38 24.78 -8.59 -18.49
CA SER A 38 23.91 -9.69 -18.12
C SER A 38 24.70 -10.98 -17.86
N THR A 39 24.31 -11.67 -16.80
CA THR A 39 24.82 -12.99 -16.43
C THR A 39 23.65 -13.92 -16.15
N VAL A 40 23.71 -15.14 -16.68
CA VAL A 40 22.67 -16.16 -16.46
C VAL A 40 23.12 -17.13 -15.38
N TYR A 41 22.26 -17.33 -14.38
CA TYR A 41 22.42 -18.30 -13.30
C TYR A 41 21.42 -19.44 -13.46
N GLU A 42 21.83 -20.65 -13.14
CA GLU A 42 20.97 -21.84 -13.11
C GLU A 42 20.75 -22.28 -11.66
N ALA A 43 19.54 -22.73 -11.34
CA ALA A 43 19.17 -23.22 -10.03
C ALA A 43 18.21 -24.40 -10.14
N GLU A 44 18.24 -25.30 -9.18
CA GLU A 44 17.24 -26.39 -9.09
C GLU A 44 15.85 -25.83 -8.78
N ASN A 45 15.79 -24.82 -7.92
CA ASN A 45 14.56 -24.16 -7.50
C ASN A 45 14.75 -22.64 -7.51
N VAL A 46 13.71 -21.90 -7.89
CA VAL A 46 13.69 -20.42 -7.88
C VAL A 46 12.52 -19.92 -7.06
N ILE A 47 12.80 -19.05 -6.10
CA ILE A 47 11.78 -18.35 -5.30
C ILE A 47 11.66 -16.92 -5.81
N LEU A 48 10.45 -16.54 -6.26
CA LEU A 48 10.13 -15.18 -6.64
C LEU A 48 9.71 -14.39 -5.41
N ALA A 49 10.54 -13.47 -4.96
CA ALA A 49 10.31 -12.59 -3.83
C ALA A 49 10.58 -11.14 -4.25
N SER A 50 10.01 -10.72 -5.39
CA SER A 50 10.29 -9.45 -6.06
C SER A 50 9.59 -8.23 -5.42
N GLY A 51 8.86 -8.43 -4.32
CA GLY A 51 8.09 -7.37 -3.67
C GLY A 51 6.78 -7.06 -4.39
N SER A 52 6.19 -5.92 -4.03
CA SER A 52 4.92 -5.44 -4.60
C SER A 52 5.01 -3.94 -4.87
N LYS A 53 4.09 -3.44 -5.67
CA LYS A 53 3.92 -2.00 -5.90
C LYS A 53 2.49 -1.60 -5.55
N PRO A 54 2.28 -0.38 -5.01
CA PRO A 54 0.95 0.18 -4.85
C PRO A 54 0.22 0.25 -6.19
N ILE A 55 -1.08 0.01 -6.17
CA ILE A 55 -1.92 0.18 -7.36
C ILE A 55 -2.32 1.64 -7.44
N GLU A 56 -1.92 2.31 -8.53
CA GLU A 56 -2.40 3.65 -8.83
C GLU A 56 -3.82 3.56 -9.38
N ILE A 57 -4.75 4.25 -8.72
CA ILE A 57 -6.15 4.29 -9.15
C ILE A 57 -6.33 5.49 -10.09
N PRO A 58 -6.81 5.30 -11.33
CA PRO A 58 -6.86 6.37 -12.33
C PRO A 58 -7.54 7.68 -11.87
N PRO A 59 -8.63 7.65 -11.05
CA PRO A 59 -9.24 8.86 -10.51
C PRO A 59 -8.42 9.60 -9.46
N ALA A 60 -7.36 8.98 -8.88
CA ALA A 60 -6.49 9.58 -7.87
C ALA A 60 -5.03 9.20 -8.14
N ARG A 61 -4.46 9.82 -9.16
CA ARG A 61 -3.04 9.62 -9.48
C ARG A 61 -2.16 10.24 -8.42
N PHE A 62 -1.08 9.54 -8.09
CA PHE A 62 -0.10 10.05 -7.14
C PHE A 62 0.57 11.32 -7.69
N ASP A 63 0.57 12.38 -6.91
CA ASP A 63 1.30 13.62 -7.17
C ASP A 63 2.59 13.72 -6.34
N GLY A 64 2.77 12.79 -5.38
CA GLY A 64 3.93 12.75 -4.48
C GLY A 64 3.90 13.79 -3.36
N GLU A 65 2.82 14.56 -3.21
CA GLU A 65 2.67 15.61 -2.20
C GLU A 65 1.36 15.47 -1.42
N SER A 66 0.23 15.58 -2.10
CA SER A 66 -1.12 15.54 -1.49
C SER A 66 -1.82 14.21 -1.70
N ILE A 67 -1.54 13.54 -2.82
CA ILE A 67 -2.05 12.22 -3.17
C ILE A 67 -0.85 11.29 -3.27
N VAL A 68 -0.70 10.44 -2.27
CA VAL A 68 0.47 9.59 -2.09
C VAL A 68 0.07 8.12 -1.93
N ASP A 69 1.03 7.23 -2.11
CA ASP A 69 0.90 5.83 -1.75
C ASP A 69 1.22 5.59 -0.26
N SER A 70 1.29 4.33 0.15
CA SER A 70 1.58 3.96 1.53
C SER A 70 3.00 4.34 1.98
N GLU A 71 3.98 4.42 1.07
CA GLU A 71 5.33 4.88 1.38
C GLU A 71 5.33 6.40 1.60
N GLY A 72 4.73 7.16 0.69
CA GLY A 72 4.58 8.60 0.82
C GLY A 72 3.78 9.03 2.05
N ALA A 73 2.78 8.21 2.45
CA ALA A 73 2.04 8.47 3.68
C ALA A 73 2.86 8.32 4.97
N LEU A 74 4.04 7.71 4.92
CA LEU A 74 5.00 7.65 6.04
C LEU A 74 5.96 8.85 6.07
N GLU A 75 6.01 9.61 4.98
CA GLU A 75 6.95 10.73 4.79
C GLU A 75 6.29 12.11 5.03
N PHE A 76 5.05 12.17 5.50
CA PHE A 76 4.40 13.45 5.81
C PHE A 76 5.16 14.18 6.92
N ASP A 77 5.59 15.42 6.65
CA ASP A 77 6.31 16.27 7.60
C ASP A 77 5.44 16.70 8.79
N GLU A 78 4.13 16.81 8.58
CA GLU A 78 3.16 17.25 9.60
C GLU A 78 1.96 16.30 9.65
N VAL A 79 1.33 16.22 10.82
CA VAL A 79 0.07 15.46 10.98
C VAL A 79 -1.04 16.16 10.20
N PRO A 80 -1.59 15.56 9.13
CA PRO A 80 -2.70 16.17 8.40
C PRO A 80 -3.93 16.28 9.28
N LYS A 81 -4.61 17.43 9.25
CA LYS A 81 -5.85 17.61 10.02
C LYS A 81 -6.94 16.64 9.59
N ARG A 82 -7.05 16.43 8.26
CA ARG A 82 -7.96 15.46 7.64
C ARG A 82 -7.17 14.58 6.69
N LEU A 83 -7.39 13.28 6.77
CA LEU A 83 -6.74 12.28 5.93
C LEU A 83 -7.80 11.40 5.26
N GLY A 84 -7.83 11.43 3.92
CA GLY A 84 -8.58 10.47 3.12
C GLY A 84 -7.74 9.24 2.83
N VAL A 85 -8.28 8.05 3.04
CA VAL A 85 -7.62 6.78 2.72
C VAL A 85 -8.48 6.03 1.72
N ILE A 86 -7.91 5.65 0.59
CA ILE A 86 -8.60 4.87 -0.42
C ILE A 86 -8.24 3.39 -0.25
N GLY A 87 -9.25 2.63 0.16
CA GLY A 87 -9.15 1.23 0.54
C GLY A 87 -9.05 1.01 2.06
N ALA A 88 -10.01 0.24 2.61
CA ALA A 88 -9.98 -0.19 4.01
C ALA A 88 -9.38 -1.60 4.15
N GLY A 89 -8.38 -1.91 3.35
CA GLY A 89 -7.55 -3.09 3.49
C GLY A 89 -6.53 -2.94 4.63
N VAL A 90 -5.69 -3.96 4.84
CA VAL A 90 -4.77 -4.06 6.00
C VAL A 90 -3.88 -2.84 6.10
N ILE A 91 -3.21 -2.43 5.00
CA ILE A 91 -2.29 -1.28 4.98
C ILE A 91 -3.03 0.02 5.29
N GLY A 92 -4.19 0.25 4.64
CA GLY A 92 -5.00 1.44 4.90
C GLY A 92 -5.44 1.55 6.35
N LEU A 93 -5.89 0.44 6.94
CA LEU A 93 -6.30 0.38 8.36
C LEU A 93 -5.14 0.62 9.31
N GLU A 94 -3.97 0.03 9.05
CA GLU A 94 -2.77 0.24 9.87
C GLU A 94 -2.36 1.70 9.85
N LEU A 95 -2.09 2.27 8.67
CA LEU A 95 -1.65 3.66 8.55
C LEU A 95 -2.74 4.65 9.00
N GLY A 96 -3.99 4.44 8.58
CA GLY A 96 -5.10 5.28 9.02
C GLY A 96 -5.28 5.28 10.54
N SER A 97 -5.10 4.14 11.22
CA SER A 97 -5.17 4.06 12.67
C SER A 97 -4.00 4.76 13.37
N VAL A 98 -2.82 4.77 12.76
CA VAL A 98 -1.66 5.54 13.27
C VAL A 98 -1.95 7.03 13.17
N TRP A 99 -2.36 7.51 12.01
CA TRP A 99 -2.66 8.92 11.79
C TRP A 99 -3.83 9.41 12.66
N ALA A 100 -4.87 8.60 12.84
CA ALA A 100 -5.95 8.93 13.76
C ALA A 100 -5.47 9.10 15.22
N ARG A 101 -4.56 8.22 15.66
CA ARG A 101 -3.95 8.37 17.02
C ARG A 101 -3.04 9.58 17.14
N LEU A 102 -2.46 10.04 16.04
CA LEU A 102 -1.67 11.27 16.00
C LEU A 102 -2.53 12.53 15.93
N GLY A 103 -3.85 12.39 15.72
CA GLY A 103 -4.80 13.49 15.76
C GLY A 103 -5.48 13.84 14.43
N SER A 104 -5.24 13.07 13.37
CA SER A 104 -5.95 13.25 12.10
C SER A 104 -7.41 12.79 12.20
N GLU A 105 -8.32 13.53 11.58
CA GLU A 105 -9.65 13.03 11.24
C GLU A 105 -9.54 12.13 10.00
N VAL A 106 -9.74 10.82 10.17
CA VAL A 106 -9.51 9.85 9.11
C VAL A 106 -10.82 9.35 8.52
N THR A 107 -11.00 9.53 7.21
CA THR A 107 -12.08 8.91 6.43
C THR A 107 -11.49 7.90 5.44
N MET A 108 -12.03 6.69 5.46
CA MET A 108 -11.62 5.59 4.59
C MET A 108 -12.76 5.24 3.63
N LEU A 109 -12.48 5.22 2.33
CA LEU A 109 -13.42 4.82 1.30
C LEU A 109 -13.05 3.42 0.79
N GLU A 110 -13.96 2.47 0.99
CA GLU A 110 -13.79 1.09 0.51
C GLU A 110 -14.82 0.78 -0.57
N ALA A 111 -14.35 0.37 -1.74
CA ALA A 111 -15.22 0.15 -2.89
C ALA A 111 -16.15 -1.06 -2.75
N VAL A 112 -15.77 -2.07 -1.97
CA VAL A 112 -16.62 -3.22 -1.69
C VAL A 112 -17.49 -2.97 -0.44
N ASP A 113 -18.64 -3.62 -0.38
CA ASP A 113 -19.59 -3.52 0.72
C ASP A 113 -19.23 -4.40 1.92
N THR A 114 -18.29 -5.31 1.75
CA THR A 114 -17.85 -6.26 2.77
C THR A 114 -16.49 -5.85 3.32
N PHE A 115 -16.44 -5.57 4.63
CA PHE A 115 -15.20 -5.22 5.30
C PHE A 115 -14.29 -6.43 5.42
N LEU A 116 -13.03 -6.29 4.97
CA LEU A 116 -11.99 -7.32 4.99
C LEU A 116 -12.50 -8.69 4.50
N PRO A 117 -12.92 -8.84 3.23
CA PRO A 117 -13.61 -10.04 2.73
C PRO A 117 -12.77 -11.33 2.83
N ALA A 118 -11.44 -11.21 2.90
CA ALA A 118 -10.52 -12.34 3.05
C ALA A 118 -10.36 -12.83 4.51
N VAL A 119 -10.95 -12.12 5.48
CA VAL A 119 -10.88 -12.45 6.91
C VAL A 119 -12.19 -13.13 7.35
N ASP A 120 -12.13 -13.96 8.39
CA ASP A 120 -13.34 -14.47 9.03
C ASP A 120 -14.29 -13.32 9.36
N GLN A 121 -15.55 -13.43 8.89
CA GLN A 121 -16.48 -12.32 8.91
C GLN A 121 -16.99 -11.95 10.32
N GLN A 122 -16.92 -12.86 11.29
CA GLN A 122 -17.22 -12.54 12.67
C GLN A 122 -16.11 -11.64 13.25
N ILE A 123 -14.87 -12.01 13.00
CA ILE A 123 -13.68 -11.21 13.40
C ILE A 123 -13.67 -9.86 12.67
N ALA A 124 -13.95 -9.85 11.37
CA ALA A 124 -14.00 -8.62 10.59
C ALA A 124 -15.04 -7.62 11.13
N LYS A 125 -16.26 -8.09 11.47
CA LYS A 125 -17.31 -7.24 12.06
C LYS A 125 -16.93 -6.66 13.40
N ASP A 126 -16.29 -7.43 14.27
CA ASP A 126 -15.83 -6.93 15.56
C ASP A 126 -14.68 -5.93 15.40
N THR A 127 -13.77 -6.20 14.48
CA THR A 127 -12.66 -5.31 14.12
C THR A 127 -13.17 -3.97 13.59
N LEU A 128 -14.15 -3.98 12.68
CA LEU A 128 -14.78 -2.76 12.16
C LEU A 128 -15.35 -1.89 13.30
N LYS A 129 -16.11 -2.50 14.22
CA LYS A 129 -16.64 -1.78 15.39
C LYS A 129 -15.54 -1.15 16.24
N GLN A 130 -14.41 -1.84 16.43
CA GLN A 130 -13.28 -1.32 17.20
C GLN A 130 -12.63 -0.13 16.51
N PHE A 131 -12.43 -0.18 15.20
CA PHE A 131 -11.88 0.96 14.46
C PHE A 131 -12.82 2.17 14.48
N GLN A 132 -14.12 1.95 14.29
CA GLN A 132 -15.12 3.02 14.38
C GLN A 132 -15.17 3.66 15.77
N LYS A 133 -15.10 2.86 16.85
CA LYS A 133 -15.01 3.37 18.24
C LYS A 133 -13.74 4.20 18.48
N LYS A 134 -12.67 3.93 17.73
CA LYS A 134 -11.41 4.69 17.79
C LYS A 134 -11.40 5.92 16.88
N GLY A 135 -12.53 6.25 16.27
CA GLY A 135 -12.71 7.46 15.48
C GLY A 135 -12.40 7.34 13.99
N LEU A 136 -12.16 6.12 13.46
CA LEU A 136 -12.04 5.96 12.02
C LEU A 136 -13.43 5.97 11.36
N ASN A 137 -13.64 6.87 10.41
CA ASN A 137 -14.83 6.88 9.57
C ASN A 137 -14.60 5.94 8.37
N ILE A 138 -15.17 4.74 8.40
CA ILE A 138 -15.02 3.74 7.33
C ILE A 138 -16.33 3.63 6.55
N VAL A 139 -16.29 4.03 5.29
CA VAL A 139 -17.44 4.00 4.36
C VAL A 139 -17.24 2.84 3.40
N LEU A 140 -18.10 1.82 3.53
CA LEU A 140 -18.10 0.64 2.66
C LEU A 140 -19.01 0.87 1.45
N GLY A 141 -18.75 0.16 0.34
CA GLY A 141 -19.48 0.32 -0.91
C GLY A 141 -19.24 1.69 -1.59
N ALA A 142 -18.24 2.43 -1.14
CA ALA A 142 -17.91 3.76 -1.62
C ALA A 142 -16.84 3.69 -2.71
N ARG A 143 -17.25 3.75 -3.96
CA ARG A 143 -16.33 3.77 -5.11
C ARG A 143 -15.90 5.19 -5.41
N MET A 144 -14.62 5.47 -5.24
CA MET A 144 -14.05 6.77 -5.61
C MET A 144 -14.13 6.97 -7.14
N THR A 145 -14.57 8.15 -7.55
CA THR A 145 -14.76 8.54 -8.95
C THR A 145 -13.86 9.69 -9.39
N GLY A 146 -13.25 10.42 -8.43
CA GLY A 146 -12.32 11.50 -8.72
C GLY A 146 -11.59 11.99 -7.49
N ALA A 147 -10.41 12.55 -7.72
CA ALA A 147 -9.68 13.34 -6.74
C ALA A 147 -9.03 14.54 -7.43
N GLU A 148 -9.17 15.72 -6.87
CA GLU A 148 -8.64 16.96 -7.42
C GLU A 148 -8.03 17.80 -6.31
N VAL A 149 -6.79 18.25 -6.52
CA VAL A 149 -6.12 19.15 -5.59
C VAL A 149 -6.53 20.59 -5.87
N LYS A 150 -7.21 21.24 -4.91
CA LYS A 150 -7.61 22.65 -4.97
C LYS A 150 -7.18 23.36 -3.68
N ARG A 151 -6.40 24.43 -3.80
CA ARG A 151 -5.97 25.27 -2.67
C ARG A 151 -5.36 24.46 -1.51
N LYS A 152 -4.51 23.51 -1.83
CA LYS A 152 -3.84 22.58 -0.87
C LYS A 152 -4.80 21.60 -0.15
N LEU A 153 -6.00 21.41 -0.66
CA LEU A 153 -6.94 20.39 -0.20
C LEU A 153 -7.22 19.42 -1.34
N VAL A 154 -7.37 18.16 -1.01
CA VAL A 154 -7.80 17.13 -1.96
C VAL A 154 -9.32 17.02 -1.86
N HIS A 155 -10.02 17.34 -2.94
CA HIS A 155 -11.45 17.12 -3.10
C HIS A 155 -11.66 15.73 -3.68
N VAL A 156 -12.32 14.86 -2.93
CA VAL A 156 -12.60 13.49 -3.35
C VAL A 156 -14.06 13.34 -3.69
N THR A 157 -14.35 12.79 -4.87
CA THR A 157 -15.71 12.41 -5.26
C THR A 157 -15.83 10.89 -5.25
N TYR A 158 -16.94 10.38 -4.74
CA TYR A 158 -17.23 8.97 -4.72
C TYR A 158 -18.73 8.70 -4.89
N GLU A 159 -19.08 7.47 -5.22
CA GLU A 159 -20.45 6.98 -5.35
C GLU A 159 -20.65 5.79 -4.41
N ASP A 160 -21.78 5.76 -3.73
CA ASP A 160 -22.27 4.64 -2.94
C ASP A 160 -23.74 4.33 -3.28
N ALA A 161 -24.40 3.48 -2.49
CA ALA A 161 -25.80 3.13 -2.69
C ALA A 161 -26.78 4.31 -2.57
N ASN A 162 -26.36 5.44 -1.95
CA ASN A 162 -27.16 6.63 -1.75
C ASN A 162 -26.90 7.70 -2.84
N GLY A 163 -25.95 7.47 -3.74
CA GLY A 163 -25.64 8.36 -4.86
C GLY A 163 -24.21 8.89 -4.84
N LYS A 164 -24.05 10.10 -5.41
CA LYS A 164 -22.77 10.79 -5.52
C LYS A 164 -22.51 11.68 -4.30
N HIS A 165 -21.27 11.64 -3.84
CA HIS A 165 -20.79 12.42 -2.70
C HIS A 165 -19.50 13.17 -3.06
N GLU A 166 -19.26 14.29 -2.38
CA GLU A 166 -18.01 15.06 -2.41
C GLU A 166 -17.56 15.31 -0.97
N GLN A 167 -16.25 15.15 -0.75
CA GLN A 167 -15.62 15.36 0.56
C GLN A 167 -14.30 16.13 0.42
#